data_1bcdd9029750be355a2b39e1e404c5d2
#
_entry.id   1bcdd9029750be355a2b39e1e404c5d2
#
_cell.length_a   1.000
_cell.length_b   1.000
_cell.length_c   1.000
_cell.angle_alpha   90.00
_cell.angle_beta   90.00
_cell.angle_gamma   90.00
#
_symmetry.space_group_name_H-M   'P 1'
#
loop_
_entity.id
_entity.type
_entity.pdbx_description
1 polymer ?
#
loop_
_entity_poly.entity_id
_entity_poly.type
_entity_poly.pdbx_seq_one_letter_code
_entity_poly.pdbx_strand_id
1 'polypeptide(L)'
;YTETFNTFKKHADFARIFMKEHRTTFNVEIFEKIQSYMFIVNTFVHEIVKKQFPHIADQMVPDLVFTIQAFSRDYGELFLKHQVDIDIDVLCRSLVEKISIIAEHATIPFFSVEWMREMNTCSITLTKNELIQFLMQKHTEFDDPLIQDSIEILRDHLVNPSLSPAVEQGLLKNLRANSHSKWIAYVYEVSDKS
;
A
#
# COMPACT_ATOMS: atom_id res chain seq x y z
N TYR A 1 -2.04 5.69 -19.46
CA TYR A 1 -1.67 7.03 -18.93
C TYR A 1 -2.77 8.08 -19.15
N THR A 2 -3.29 8.27 -20.38
CA THR A 2 -4.25 9.34 -20.68
C THR A 2 -5.46 9.34 -19.74
N GLU A 3 -6.15 8.21 -19.61
CA GLU A 3 -7.31 8.08 -18.70
C GLU A 3 -6.93 8.31 -17.24
N THR A 4 -5.78 7.80 -16.81
CA THR A 4 -5.27 7.97 -15.45
C THR A 4 -5.06 9.45 -15.13
N PHE A 5 -4.36 10.19 -15.99
CA PHE A 5 -4.07 11.61 -15.78
C PHE A 5 -5.30 12.49 -15.94
N ASN A 6 -6.21 12.18 -16.84
CA ASN A 6 -7.52 12.84 -16.92
C ASN A 6 -8.30 12.69 -15.61
N THR A 7 -8.28 11.50 -15.01
CA THR A 7 -8.91 11.25 -13.73
C THR A 7 -8.23 12.05 -12.60
N PHE A 8 -6.90 12.10 -12.56
CA PHE A 8 -6.18 12.93 -11.59
C PHE A 8 -6.52 14.43 -11.75
N LYS A 9 -6.51 14.96 -12.98
CA LYS A 9 -6.88 16.34 -13.25
C LYS A 9 -8.33 16.65 -12.80
N LYS A 10 -9.27 15.77 -13.11
CA LYS A 10 -10.69 15.93 -12.76
C LYS A 10 -10.95 15.92 -11.25
N HIS A 11 -10.21 15.09 -10.50
CA HIS A 11 -10.45 14.88 -9.07
C HIS A 11 -9.38 15.50 -8.16
N ALA A 12 -8.49 16.33 -8.71
CA ALA A 12 -7.36 16.91 -7.96
C ALA A 12 -7.82 17.71 -6.73
N ASP A 13 -8.89 18.49 -6.83
CA ASP A 13 -9.39 19.29 -5.70
C ASP A 13 -9.95 18.40 -4.59
N PHE A 14 -10.73 17.38 -4.95
CA PHE A 14 -11.22 16.38 -3.99
C PHE A 14 -10.06 15.66 -3.29
N ALA A 15 -9.07 15.18 -4.06
CA ALA A 15 -7.93 14.49 -3.52
C ALA A 15 -7.07 15.38 -2.58
N ARG A 16 -6.93 16.68 -2.89
CA ARG A 16 -6.24 17.66 -2.02
C ARG A 16 -6.95 17.85 -0.69
N ILE A 17 -8.29 18.02 -0.72
CA ILE A 17 -9.11 18.14 0.48
C ILE A 17 -9.03 16.85 1.30
N PHE A 18 -9.24 15.71 0.66
CA PHE A 18 -9.17 14.40 1.30
C PHE A 18 -7.83 14.15 1.99
N MET A 19 -6.70 14.41 1.30
CA MET A 19 -5.37 14.25 1.89
C MET A 19 -5.11 15.22 3.06
N LYS A 20 -5.68 16.43 3.01
CA LYS A 20 -5.54 17.42 4.09
C LYS A 20 -6.31 17.00 5.35
N GLU A 21 -7.52 16.47 5.17
CA GLU A 21 -8.38 16.07 6.29
C GLU A 21 -7.97 14.74 6.91
N HIS A 22 -7.42 13.80 6.11
CA HIS A 22 -7.10 12.44 6.56
C HIS A 22 -5.63 12.22 6.92
N ARG A 23 -4.82 13.26 7.02
CA ARG A 23 -3.41 13.16 7.43
C ARG A 23 -3.20 12.52 8.81
N THR A 24 -4.20 12.53 9.66
CA THR A 24 -4.13 12.09 11.06
C THR A 24 -4.86 10.78 11.35
N THR A 25 -5.56 10.19 10.37
CA THR A 25 -6.41 9.02 10.64
C THR A 25 -6.11 7.89 9.68
N PHE A 26 -5.44 6.84 10.16
CA PHE A 26 -5.30 5.59 9.44
C PHE A 26 -6.68 4.91 9.34
N ASN A 27 -7.17 4.69 8.11
CA ASN A 27 -8.42 3.98 7.85
C ASN A 27 -8.10 2.64 7.17
N VAL A 28 -8.26 1.55 7.92
CA VAL A 28 -7.97 0.18 7.49
C VAL A 28 -8.74 -0.20 6.23
N GLU A 29 -10.04 0.11 6.19
CA GLU A 29 -10.88 -0.25 5.03
C GLU A 29 -10.43 0.46 3.75
N ILE A 30 -10.04 1.73 3.86
CA ILE A 30 -9.47 2.48 2.73
C ILE A 30 -8.14 1.88 2.31
N PHE A 31 -7.29 1.51 3.28
CA PHE A 31 -6.00 0.90 3.00
C PHE A 31 -6.15 -0.43 2.26
N GLU A 32 -7.03 -1.32 2.73
CA GLU A 32 -7.32 -2.60 2.06
C GLU A 32 -7.87 -2.42 0.64
N LYS A 33 -8.77 -1.46 0.45
CA LYS A 33 -9.29 -1.12 -0.88
C LYS A 33 -8.19 -0.59 -1.81
N ILE A 34 -7.30 0.26 -1.30
CA ILE A 34 -6.16 0.76 -2.07
C ILE A 34 -5.22 -0.40 -2.45
N GLN A 35 -4.90 -1.30 -1.52
CA GLN A 35 -4.05 -2.47 -1.81
C GLN A 35 -4.68 -3.38 -2.87
N SER A 36 -5.97 -3.69 -2.72
CA SER A 36 -6.70 -4.50 -3.71
C SER A 36 -6.73 -3.83 -5.09
N TYR A 37 -6.93 -2.52 -5.13
CA TYR A 37 -6.90 -1.74 -6.36
C TYR A 37 -5.51 -1.75 -7.00
N MET A 38 -4.46 -1.54 -6.21
CA MET A 38 -3.07 -1.57 -6.68
C MET A 38 -2.70 -2.94 -7.26
N PHE A 39 -3.15 -4.04 -6.64
CA PHE A 39 -2.96 -5.38 -7.19
C PHE A 39 -3.59 -5.53 -8.57
N ILE A 40 -4.84 -5.07 -8.75
CA ILE A 40 -5.53 -5.10 -10.05
C ILE A 40 -4.76 -4.27 -11.09
N VAL A 41 -4.37 -3.05 -10.73
CA VAL A 41 -3.60 -2.17 -11.63
C VAL A 41 -2.28 -2.80 -12.02
N ASN A 42 -1.56 -3.43 -11.07
CA ASN A 42 -0.30 -4.13 -11.32
C ASN A 42 -0.48 -5.25 -12.35
N THR A 43 -1.53 -6.04 -12.21
CA THR A 43 -1.85 -7.12 -13.14
C THR A 43 -2.11 -6.58 -14.54
N PHE A 44 -2.91 -5.53 -14.68
CA PHE A 44 -3.17 -4.92 -15.98
C PHE A 44 -1.91 -4.31 -16.62
N VAL A 45 -1.09 -3.61 -15.83
CA VAL A 45 0.16 -3.04 -16.36
C VAL A 45 1.10 -4.15 -16.82
N HIS A 46 1.22 -5.24 -16.07
CA HIS A 46 2.00 -6.41 -16.45
C HIS A 46 1.56 -7.00 -17.79
N GLU A 47 0.24 -7.21 -17.98
CA GLU A 47 -0.32 -7.70 -19.24
C GLU A 47 -0.05 -6.74 -20.40
N ILE A 48 -0.19 -5.43 -20.17
CA ILE A 48 0.11 -4.41 -21.19
C ILE A 48 1.59 -4.46 -21.57
N VAL A 49 2.50 -4.55 -20.60
CA VAL A 49 3.95 -4.63 -20.85
C VAL A 49 4.28 -5.85 -21.73
N LYS A 50 3.79 -7.03 -21.36
CA LYS A 50 4.04 -8.25 -22.13
C LYS A 50 3.48 -8.15 -23.56
N LYS A 51 2.34 -7.51 -23.74
CA LYS A 51 1.72 -7.34 -25.06
C LYS A 51 2.45 -6.32 -25.91
N GLN A 52 2.90 -5.21 -25.34
CA GLN A 52 3.55 -4.11 -26.08
C GLN A 52 5.04 -4.39 -26.37
N PHE A 53 5.69 -5.11 -25.47
CA PHE A 53 7.12 -5.42 -25.55
C PHE A 53 7.36 -6.94 -25.53
N PRO A 54 6.88 -7.69 -26.54
CA PRO A 54 6.96 -9.17 -26.52
C PRO A 54 8.39 -9.71 -26.61
N HIS A 55 9.34 -8.87 -26.95
CA HIS A 55 10.78 -9.19 -27.05
C HIS A 55 11.57 -8.89 -25.77
N ILE A 56 10.94 -8.23 -24.79
CA ILE A 56 11.64 -7.97 -23.52
C ILE A 56 11.84 -9.28 -22.76
N ALA A 57 13.02 -9.45 -22.15
CA ALA A 57 13.29 -10.60 -21.31
C ALA A 57 12.32 -10.65 -20.12
N ASP A 58 11.77 -11.82 -19.80
CA ASP A 58 10.78 -11.98 -18.72
C ASP A 58 11.28 -11.42 -17.37
N GLN A 59 12.57 -11.50 -17.10
CA GLN A 59 13.21 -10.95 -15.90
C GLN A 59 13.18 -9.41 -15.83
N MET A 60 13.00 -8.71 -16.97
CA MET A 60 12.92 -7.25 -17.04
C MET A 60 11.49 -6.72 -16.89
N VAL A 61 10.49 -7.58 -17.03
CA VAL A 61 9.08 -7.17 -16.97
C VAL A 61 8.72 -6.55 -15.60
N PRO A 62 9.14 -7.11 -14.45
CA PRO A 62 8.88 -6.50 -13.15
C PRO A 62 9.43 -5.09 -13.01
N ASP A 63 10.66 -4.84 -13.47
CA ASP A 63 11.30 -3.52 -13.43
C ASP A 63 10.53 -2.50 -14.27
N LEU A 64 10.08 -2.91 -15.46
CA LEU A 64 9.32 -2.03 -16.34
C LEU A 64 7.93 -1.71 -15.76
N VAL A 65 7.27 -2.69 -15.16
CA VAL A 65 5.99 -2.49 -14.46
C VAL A 65 6.17 -1.48 -13.32
N PHE A 66 7.19 -1.65 -12.48
CA PHE A 66 7.50 -0.73 -11.39
C PHE A 66 7.80 0.68 -11.89
N THR A 67 8.58 0.81 -12.97
CA THR A 67 8.90 2.10 -13.59
C THR A 67 7.65 2.81 -14.11
N ILE A 68 6.76 2.09 -14.80
CA ILE A 68 5.48 2.64 -15.28
C ILE A 68 4.65 3.18 -14.13
N GLN A 69 4.60 2.46 -13.02
CA GLN A 69 3.86 2.88 -11.84
C GLN A 69 4.48 4.07 -11.13
N ALA A 70 5.82 4.08 -11.01
CA ALA A 70 6.55 5.21 -10.45
C ALA A 70 6.26 6.49 -11.27
N PHE A 71 6.31 6.42 -12.59
CA PHE A 71 5.95 7.55 -13.46
C PHE A 71 4.48 7.96 -13.27
N SER A 72 3.54 7.00 -13.23
CA SER A 72 2.12 7.32 -13.02
C SER A 72 1.87 8.03 -11.70
N ARG A 73 2.51 7.57 -10.63
CA ARG A 73 2.41 8.17 -9.30
C ARG A 73 3.04 9.56 -9.25
N ASP A 74 4.30 9.66 -9.64
CA ASP A 74 5.08 10.87 -9.42
C ASP A 74 4.62 12.01 -10.34
N TYR A 75 4.29 11.71 -11.60
CA TYR A 75 3.66 12.70 -12.48
C TYR A 75 2.20 12.99 -12.11
N GLY A 76 1.48 12.01 -11.53
CA GLY A 76 0.15 12.20 -10.96
C GLY A 76 0.15 13.20 -9.80
N GLU A 77 1.21 13.21 -8.98
CA GLU A 77 1.35 14.18 -7.89
C GLU A 77 1.44 15.64 -8.36
N LEU A 78 1.88 15.91 -9.59
CA LEU A 78 1.90 17.26 -10.13
C LEU A 78 0.50 17.90 -10.14
N PHE A 79 -0.55 17.11 -10.44
CA PHE A 79 -1.94 17.59 -10.41
C PHE A 79 -2.43 17.90 -8.98
N LEU A 80 -1.81 17.28 -7.97
CA LEU A 80 -2.18 17.47 -6.57
C LEU A 80 -1.41 18.61 -5.90
N LYS A 81 -0.11 18.74 -6.24
CA LYS A 81 0.79 19.72 -5.60
C LYS A 81 0.77 21.08 -6.27
N HIS A 82 0.53 21.13 -7.57
CA HIS A 82 0.65 22.34 -8.38
C HIS A 82 -0.63 22.61 -9.19
N GLN A 83 -1.07 23.86 -9.21
CA GLN A 83 -2.13 24.33 -10.11
C GLN A 83 -1.53 24.73 -11.47
N VAL A 84 -0.88 23.77 -12.13
CA VAL A 84 -0.27 23.98 -13.45
C VAL A 84 -1.19 23.39 -14.50
N ASP A 85 -1.39 24.14 -15.59
CA ASP A 85 -2.08 23.59 -16.77
C ASP A 85 -1.11 22.67 -17.50
N ILE A 86 -1.34 21.34 -17.32
CA ILE A 86 -0.50 20.30 -17.88
C ILE A 86 -1.15 19.81 -19.17
N ASP A 87 -0.40 19.87 -20.27
CA ASP A 87 -0.77 19.20 -21.52
C ASP A 87 -0.60 17.67 -21.34
N ILE A 88 -1.73 17.00 -21.13
CA ILE A 88 -1.78 15.57 -20.87
C ILE A 88 -1.27 14.76 -22.07
N ASP A 89 -1.52 15.21 -23.30
CA ASP A 89 -1.08 14.50 -24.51
C ASP A 89 0.44 14.56 -24.67
N VAL A 90 1.05 15.71 -24.41
CA VAL A 90 2.51 15.85 -24.39
C VAL A 90 3.11 15.00 -23.26
N LEU A 91 2.52 15.04 -22.06
CA LEU A 91 2.97 14.23 -20.93
C LEU A 91 2.91 12.73 -21.26
N CYS A 92 1.78 12.24 -21.76
CA CYS A 92 1.61 10.82 -22.10
C CYS A 92 2.58 10.36 -23.18
N ARG A 93 2.78 11.14 -24.24
CA ARG A 93 3.75 10.83 -25.29
C ARG A 93 5.18 10.76 -24.76
N SER A 94 5.56 11.74 -23.92
CA SER A 94 6.87 11.76 -23.27
C SER A 94 7.10 10.55 -22.36
N LEU A 95 6.08 10.09 -21.62
CA LEU A 95 6.20 8.92 -20.77
C LEU A 95 6.29 7.63 -21.58
N VAL A 96 5.49 7.50 -22.64
CA VAL A 96 5.56 6.33 -23.54
C VAL A 96 6.94 6.23 -24.19
N GLU A 97 7.49 7.35 -24.68
CA GLU A 97 8.84 7.40 -25.24
C GLU A 97 9.90 6.91 -24.23
N LYS A 98 9.88 7.43 -23.02
CA LYS A 98 10.81 7.02 -21.95
C LYS A 98 10.70 5.52 -21.63
N ILE A 99 9.48 5.01 -21.51
CA ILE A 99 9.23 3.58 -21.23
C ILE A 99 9.74 2.73 -22.39
N SER A 100 9.52 3.14 -23.64
CA SER A 100 10.04 2.42 -24.82
C SER A 100 11.56 2.35 -24.82
N ILE A 101 12.23 3.46 -24.54
CA ILE A 101 13.71 3.51 -24.44
C ILE A 101 14.21 2.57 -23.33
N ILE A 102 13.57 2.58 -22.16
CA ILE A 102 13.93 1.68 -21.06
C ILE A 102 13.71 0.20 -21.46
N ALA A 103 12.57 -0.10 -22.08
CA ALA A 103 12.25 -1.47 -22.52
C ALA A 103 13.25 -2.00 -23.57
N GLU A 104 13.77 -1.13 -24.44
CA GLU A 104 14.70 -1.51 -25.51
C GLU A 104 16.16 -1.61 -25.04
N HIS A 105 16.56 -0.82 -24.05
CA HIS A 105 17.98 -0.65 -23.71
C HIS A 105 18.36 -1.07 -22.30
N ALA A 106 17.42 -1.23 -21.37
CA ALA A 106 17.73 -1.71 -20.02
C ALA A 106 18.06 -3.21 -20.05
N THR A 107 19.16 -3.58 -19.41
CA THR A 107 19.69 -4.95 -19.43
C THR A 107 19.90 -5.56 -18.04
N ILE A 108 19.83 -4.74 -16.99
CA ILE A 108 20.09 -5.17 -15.62
C ILE A 108 18.76 -5.18 -14.84
N PRO A 109 18.18 -6.35 -14.55
CA PRO A 109 16.99 -6.46 -13.71
C PRO A 109 17.34 -6.23 -12.24
N PHE A 110 16.51 -5.51 -11.53
CA PHE A 110 16.58 -5.34 -10.07
C PHE A 110 15.55 -6.22 -9.37
N PHE A 111 14.31 -6.22 -9.87
CA PHE A 111 13.23 -7.01 -9.29
C PHE A 111 13.23 -8.45 -9.83
N SER A 112 13.23 -9.45 -8.94
CA SER A 112 12.91 -10.80 -9.36
C SER A 112 11.39 -11.01 -9.47
N VAL A 113 10.98 -12.03 -10.22
CA VAL A 113 9.57 -12.44 -10.32
C VAL A 113 9.05 -12.88 -8.95
N GLU A 114 9.89 -13.54 -8.15
CA GLU A 114 9.59 -13.96 -6.78
C GLU A 114 9.32 -12.76 -5.89
N TRP A 115 10.16 -11.74 -5.95
CA TRP A 115 10.01 -10.51 -5.18
C TRP A 115 8.72 -9.76 -5.51
N MET A 116 8.34 -9.72 -6.80
CA MET A 116 7.05 -9.14 -7.22
C MET A 116 5.85 -9.94 -6.69
N ARG A 117 5.97 -11.26 -6.60
CA ARG A 117 4.92 -12.08 -5.96
C ARG A 117 4.82 -11.76 -4.48
N GLU A 118 5.93 -11.69 -3.77
CA GLU A 118 5.96 -11.34 -2.35
C GLU A 118 5.40 -9.94 -2.09
N MET A 119 5.76 -8.94 -2.89
CA MET A 119 5.19 -7.59 -2.79
C MET A 119 3.68 -7.55 -3.04
N ASN A 120 3.18 -8.37 -3.97
CA ASN A 120 1.75 -8.46 -4.28
C ASN A 120 0.97 -9.28 -3.23
N THR A 121 1.66 -10.15 -2.48
CA THR A 121 1.09 -10.89 -1.33
C THR A 121 1.32 -10.16 -0.02
N CYS A 122 1.81 -8.92 -0.03
CA CYS A 122 2.08 -8.16 1.18
C CYS A 122 0.77 -7.84 1.95
N SER A 123 0.17 -8.89 2.47
CA SER A 123 -0.56 -8.81 3.72
C SER A 123 0.51 -8.58 4.80
N ILE A 124 0.31 -7.62 5.68
CA ILE A 124 1.15 -7.42 6.88
C ILE A 124 0.81 -8.57 7.83
N THR A 125 1.10 -9.80 7.42
CA THR A 125 0.92 -11.01 8.25
C THR A 125 2.24 -11.26 8.96
N LEU A 126 2.23 -11.04 10.25
CA LEU A 126 3.34 -11.39 11.12
C LEU A 126 3.16 -12.84 11.60
N THR A 127 4.24 -13.57 11.72
CA THR A 127 4.22 -14.82 12.50
C THR A 127 3.84 -14.51 13.96
N LYS A 128 3.35 -15.49 14.69
CA LYS A 128 2.99 -15.33 16.10
C LYS A 128 4.09 -14.68 16.94
N ASN A 129 5.34 -15.08 16.74
CA ASN A 129 6.48 -14.52 17.47
C ASN A 129 6.77 -13.07 17.07
N GLU A 130 6.68 -12.74 15.78
CA GLU A 130 6.83 -11.37 15.31
C GLU A 130 5.70 -10.47 15.80
N LEU A 131 4.47 -10.98 15.85
CA LEU A 131 3.32 -10.25 16.38
C LEU A 131 3.49 -9.94 17.88
N ILE A 132 3.98 -10.90 18.66
CA ILE A 132 4.29 -10.69 20.09
C ILE A 132 5.35 -9.59 20.25
N GLN A 133 6.45 -9.65 19.49
CA GLN A 133 7.52 -8.64 19.54
C GLN A 133 7.01 -7.26 19.10
N PHE A 134 6.21 -7.24 18.06
CA PHE A 134 5.54 -6.02 17.59
C PHE A 134 4.67 -5.38 18.68
N LEU A 135 3.80 -6.16 19.35
CA LEU A 135 2.95 -5.67 20.43
C LEU A 135 3.78 -5.16 21.63
N MET A 136 4.87 -5.85 21.99
CA MET A 136 5.79 -5.39 23.03
C MET A 136 6.39 -4.03 22.71
N GLN A 137 6.87 -3.83 21.48
CA GLN A 137 7.40 -2.55 21.05
C GLN A 137 6.30 -1.48 21.09
N LYS A 138 5.11 -1.77 20.57
CA LYS A 138 4.00 -0.80 20.50
C LYS A 138 3.45 -0.42 21.87
N HIS A 139 3.47 -1.29 22.84
CA HIS A 139 3.07 -0.97 24.22
C HIS A 139 3.84 0.23 24.79
N THR A 140 5.13 0.36 24.47
CA THR A 140 5.97 1.46 24.98
C THR A 140 5.79 2.79 24.24
N GLU A 141 5.08 2.81 23.10
CA GLU A 141 4.86 4.01 22.29
C GLU A 141 3.63 4.82 22.71
N PHE A 142 2.80 4.29 23.60
CA PHE A 142 1.57 4.94 24.05
C PHE A 142 1.60 5.25 25.55
N ASP A 143 1.11 6.44 25.91
CA ASP A 143 0.95 6.86 27.33
C ASP A 143 -0.48 6.62 27.85
N ASP A 144 -1.43 6.24 26.96
CA ASP A 144 -2.82 5.97 27.32
C ASP A 144 -2.95 4.56 27.96
N PRO A 145 -3.32 4.49 29.26
CA PRO A 145 -3.42 3.21 29.97
C PRO A 145 -4.39 2.22 29.31
N LEU A 146 -5.50 2.69 28.73
CA LEU A 146 -6.47 1.83 28.05
C LEU A 146 -5.86 1.17 26.81
N ILE A 147 -5.01 1.89 26.07
CA ILE A 147 -4.32 1.36 24.91
C ILE A 147 -3.23 0.38 25.35
N GLN A 148 -2.43 0.75 26.37
CA GLN A 148 -1.38 -0.13 26.91
C GLN A 148 -1.96 -1.44 27.44
N ASP A 149 -2.99 -1.39 28.28
CA ASP A 149 -3.65 -2.57 28.84
C ASP A 149 -4.22 -3.45 27.72
N SER A 150 -4.86 -2.83 26.71
CA SER A 150 -5.40 -3.57 25.56
C SER A 150 -4.31 -4.30 24.77
N ILE A 151 -3.17 -3.66 24.53
CA ILE A 151 -2.02 -4.28 23.85
C ILE A 151 -1.43 -5.42 24.70
N GLU A 152 -1.25 -5.20 25.99
CA GLU A 152 -0.68 -6.19 26.90
C GLU A 152 -1.54 -7.46 27.00
N ILE A 153 -2.85 -7.29 27.19
CA ILE A 153 -3.79 -8.42 27.31
C ILE A 153 -3.87 -9.20 25.99
N LEU A 154 -3.86 -8.52 24.83
CA LEU A 154 -3.84 -9.19 23.53
C LEU A 154 -2.53 -9.95 23.31
N ARG A 155 -1.38 -9.38 23.70
CA ARG A 155 -0.07 -10.06 23.65
C ARG A 155 -0.09 -11.33 24.51
N ASP A 156 -0.58 -11.25 25.75
CA ASP A 156 -0.62 -12.37 26.68
C ASP A 156 -1.57 -13.47 26.18
N HIS A 157 -2.67 -13.08 25.52
CA HIS A 157 -3.57 -14.01 24.86
C HIS A 157 -2.88 -14.78 23.72
N LEU A 158 -2.02 -14.14 22.95
CA LEU A 158 -1.22 -14.84 21.95
C LEU A 158 -0.29 -15.88 22.59
N VAL A 159 0.30 -15.58 23.73
CA VAL A 159 1.19 -16.52 24.44
C VAL A 159 0.38 -17.68 25.03
N ASN A 160 -0.69 -17.36 25.75
CA ASN A 160 -1.57 -18.32 26.43
C ASN A 160 -3.05 -17.97 26.15
N PRO A 161 -3.69 -18.61 25.16
CA PRO A 161 -5.07 -18.33 24.80
C PRO A 161 -6.04 -18.50 25.97
N SER A 162 -6.55 -17.38 26.49
CA SER A 162 -7.41 -17.34 27.67
C SER A 162 -8.64 -16.44 27.50
N LEU A 163 -8.70 -15.60 26.47
CA LEU A 163 -9.79 -14.67 26.24
C LEU A 163 -10.95 -15.34 25.50
N SER A 164 -12.18 -14.93 25.83
CA SER A 164 -13.31 -15.22 24.96
C SER A 164 -13.28 -14.31 23.72
N PRO A 165 -13.85 -14.72 22.58
CA PRO A 165 -13.90 -13.87 21.38
C PRO A 165 -14.54 -12.49 21.62
N ALA A 166 -15.50 -12.40 22.53
CA ALA A 166 -16.15 -11.13 22.87
C ALA A 166 -15.20 -10.16 23.59
N VAL A 167 -14.35 -10.67 24.49
CA VAL A 167 -13.35 -9.86 25.20
C VAL A 167 -12.27 -9.39 24.21
N GLU A 168 -11.76 -10.29 23.39
CA GLU A 168 -10.77 -9.99 22.37
C GLU A 168 -11.28 -8.88 21.42
N GLN A 169 -12.50 -8.99 20.91
CA GLN A 169 -13.12 -7.95 20.08
C GLN A 169 -13.31 -6.63 20.84
N GLY A 170 -13.57 -6.67 22.13
CA GLY A 170 -13.61 -5.48 22.98
C GLY A 170 -12.29 -4.75 23.04
N LEU A 171 -11.18 -5.47 23.23
CA LEU A 171 -9.83 -4.91 23.26
C LEU A 171 -9.44 -4.32 21.88
N LEU A 172 -9.72 -5.04 20.81
CA LEU A 172 -9.50 -4.53 19.45
C LEU A 172 -10.34 -3.28 19.17
N LYS A 173 -11.56 -3.18 19.71
CA LYS A 173 -12.38 -1.97 19.60
C LYS A 173 -11.77 -0.79 20.35
N ASN A 174 -11.16 -1.00 21.53
CA ASN A 174 -10.43 0.04 22.24
C ASN A 174 -9.28 0.59 21.39
N LEU A 175 -8.48 -0.30 20.77
CA LEU A 175 -7.41 0.09 19.87
C LEU A 175 -7.92 0.87 18.66
N ARG A 176 -9.08 0.49 18.07
CA ARG A 176 -9.69 1.18 16.94
C ARG A 176 -10.26 2.56 17.28
N ALA A 177 -10.63 2.79 18.52
CA ALA A 177 -11.17 4.06 18.96
C ALA A 177 -10.16 5.20 18.94
N ASN A 178 -8.86 4.89 19.05
CA ASN A 178 -7.78 5.86 19.00
C ASN A 178 -7.15 5.88 17.59
N SER A 179 -7.00 7.08 17.01
CA SER A 179 -6.48 7.27 15.64
C SER A 179 -5.06 6.74 15.43
N HIS A 180 -4.24 6.72 16.48
CA HIS A 180 -2.84 6.28 16.43
C HIS A 180 -2.64 4.79 16.68
N SER A 181 -3.61 4.09 17.30
CA SER A 181 -3.52 2.65 17.60
C SER A 181 -4.39 1.76 16.69
N LYS A 182 -5.24 2.32 15.84
CA LYS A 182 -6.13 1.55 14.91
C LYS A 182 -5.40 0.49 14.10
N TRP A 183 -4.22 0.84 13.59
CA TRP A 183 -3.43 -0.03 12.75
C TRP A 183 -2.87 -1.26 13.50
N ILE A 184 -2.69 -1.16 14.84
CA ILE A 184 -2.28 -2.28 15.69
C ILE A 184 -3.37 -3.35 15.71
N ALA A 185 -4.65 -2.95 15.86
CA ALA A 185 -5.78 -3.86 15.79
C ALA A 185 -5.85 -4.57 14.43
N TYR A 186 -5.57 -3.86 13.33
CA TYR A 186 -5.52 -4.44 12.00
C TYR A 186 -4.41 -5.49 11.86
N VAL A 187 -3.17 -5.15 12.24
CA VAL A 187 -2.04 -6.08 12.18
C VAL A 187 -2.31 -7.34 13.00
N TYR A 188 -2.90 -7.17 14.20
CA TYR A 188 -3.28 -8.28 15.04
C TYR A 188 -4.27 -9.22 14.34
N GLU A 189 -5.39 -8.70 13.83
CA GLU A 189 -6.44 -9.52 13.20
C GLU A 189 -6.01 -10.25 11.93
N VAL A 190 -5.16 -9.60 11.12
CA VAL A 190 -4.66 -10.22 9.88
C VAL A 190 -3.64 -11.30 10.20
N SER A 191 -2.83 -11.12 11.25
CA SER A 191 -1.78 -12.07 11.64
C SER A 191 -2.30 -13.25 12.47
N ASP A 192 -3.33 -13.06 13.30
CA ASP A 192 -3.90 -14.13 14.14
C ASP A 192 -4.71 -15.16 13.33
N LYS A 193 -5.21 -14.76 12.14
CA LYS A 193 -5.97 -15.65 11.24
C LYS A 193 -5.10 -16.48 10.29
N SER A 194 -3.78 -16.30 10.32
CA SER A 194 -2.81 -16.98 9.44
C SER A 194 -2.13 -18.12 10.14
#